data_a6c3efe8b90a7f233ba4312b3988de73
#
_entry.id   a6c3efe8b90a7f233ba4312b3988de73
#
_cell.length_a   1.000
_cell.length_b   1.000
_cell.length_c   1.000
_cell.angle_alpha   90.00
_cell.angle_beta   90.00
_cell.angle_gamma   90.00
#
_symmetry.space_group_name_H-M   'P 1'
#
loop_
_entity.id
_entity.type
_entity.pdbx_description
1 polymer ?
#
loop_
_entity_poly.entity_id
_entity_poly.type
_entity_poly.pdbx_seq_one_letter_code
_entity_poly.pdbx_strand_id
1 'polypeptide(L)'
;MTGFVRYTAPAVRYSFARSVVLAILVLLISAASGAGVFAFAVAQGRAGAGLQWTGVLALAAWVIASLCALRYWWCAPSGELVWDGQGWAIHFVADEEPLALRGPPQVLVDMQAWLWVMAVHGDLRRSWIWLERSRQTERWGDLRRAVYSPAMQVATPASLFNPAQGREP
;
A
#
# COMPACT_ATOMS: atom_id res chain seq x y z
N MET A 1 26.92 1.81 -33.75
CA MET A 1 26.24 2.47 -32.61
C MET A 1 24.81 1.99 -32.55
N THR A 2 24.54 0.91 -31.82
CA THR A 2 23.21 0.34 -31.64
C THR A 2 22.52 1.12 -30.51
N GLY A 3 21.65 2.05 -30.92
CA GLY A 3 20.80 2.77 -29.96
C GLY A 3 19.86 1.77 -29.28
N PHE A 4 20.05 1.55 -27.99
CA PHE A 4 19.07 0.83 -27.18
C PHE A 4 17.76 1.62 -27.17
N VAL A 5 16.75 1.15 -27.87
CA VAL A 5 15.39 1.65 -27.74
C VAL A 5 14.94 1.32 -26.31
N ARG A 6 14.99 2.29 -25.43
CA ARG A 6 14.46 2.15 -24.07
C ARG A 6 12.95 2.09 -24.18
N TYR A 7 12.40 0.91 -23.98
CA TYR A 7 10.96 0.72 -23.86
C TYR A 7 10.50 1.40 -22.58
N THR A 8 9.97 2.59 -22.69
CA THR A 8 9.30 3.28 -21.60
C THR A 8 7.91 2.66 -21.47
N ALA A 9 7.52 2.27 -20.25
CA ALA A 9 6.18 1.77 -20.02
C ALA A 9 5.15 2.83 -20.44
N PRO A 10 4.03 2.45 -21.09
CA PRO A 10 3.02 3.40 -21.51
C PRO A 10 2.44 4.14 -20.30
N ALA A 11 1.99 5.38 -20.52
CA ALA A 11 1.31 6.14 -19.49
C ALA A 11 0.07 5.38 -19.00
N VAL A 12 -0.10 5.26 -17.71
CA VAL A 12 -1.19 4.51 -17.11
C VAL A 12 -1.82 5.30 -15.95
N ARG A 13 -3.13 5.29 -15.89
CA ARG A 13 -3.91 5.78 -14.74
C ARG A 13 -4.67 4.60 -14.17
N TYR A 14 -4.48 4.34 -12.90
CA TYR A 14 -5.07 3.20 -12.22
C TYR A 14 -5.79 3.64 -10.96
N SER A 15 -7.11 3.44 -10.91
CA SER A 15 -7.93 3.79 -9.75
C SER A 15 -7.78 2.75 -8.64
N PHE A 16 -7.62 3.23 -7.42
CA PHE A 16 -7.65 2.43 -6.22
C PHE A 16 -8.71 2.95 -5.24
N ALA A 17 -9.33 2.04 -4.53
CA ALA A 17 -10.32 2.38 -3.51
C ALA A 17 -10.37 1.26 -2.47
N ARG A 18 -11.22 1.43 -1.47
CA ARG A 18 -11.44 0.41 -0.43
C ARG A 18 -11.70 -0.96 -1.05
N SER A 19 -10.91 -1.93 -0.64
CA SER A 19 -11.05 -3.31 -1.12
C SER A 19 -12.22 -4.00 -0.41
N VAL A 20 -13.18 -4.49 -1.18
CA VAL A 20 -14.27 -5.33 -0.66
C VAL A 20 -13.71 -6.69 -0.21
N VAL A 21 -12.72 -7.21 -0.95
CA VAL A 21 -12.07 -8.48 -0.59
C VAL A 21 -11.37 -8.37 0.75
N LEU A 22 -10.65 -7.26 0.98
CA LEU A 22 -10.01 -7.00 2.27
C LEU A 22 -11.06 -6.89 3.39
N ALA A 23 -12.19 -6.22 3.14
CA ALA A 23 -13.28 -6.14 4.10
C ALA A 23 -13.83 -7.52 4.48
N ILE A 24 -14.09 -8.38 3.49
CA ILE A 24 -14.57 -9.75 3.71
C ILE A 24 -13.55 -10.55 4.52
N LEU A 25 -12.25 -10.46 4.18
CA LEU A 25 -11.19 -11.15 4.91
C LEU A 25 -11.11 -10.70 6.36
N VAL A 26 -11.14 -9.39 6.62
CA VAL A 26 -11.15 -8.83 7.98
C VAL A 26 -12.37 -9.34 8.76
N LEU A 27 -13.54 -9.35 8.13
CA LEU A 27 -14.77 -9.83 8.75
C LEU A 27 -14.69 -11.32 9.09
N LEU A 28 -14.21 -12.15 8.16
CA LEU A 28 -14.06 -13.59 8.39
C LEU A 28 -13.05 -13.91 9.50
N ILE A 29 -11.89 -13.23 9.49
CA ILE A 29 -10.88 -13.41 10.52
C ILE A 29 -11.42 -12.95 11.89
N SER A 30 -12.12 -11.80 11.93
CA SER A 30 -12.74 -11.32 13.15
C SER A 30 -13.81 -12.26 13.67
N ALA A 31 -14.65 -12.82 12.80
CA ALA A 31 -15.67 -13.77 13.18
C ALA A 31 -15.07 -15.10 13.72
N ALA A 32 -14.07 -15.64 13.01
CA ALA A 32 -13.40 -16.87 13.42
C ALA A 32 -12.67 -16.72 14.76
N SER A 33 -11.91 -15.62 14.92
CA SER A 33 -11.23 -15.31 16.18
C SER A 33 -12.20 -15.00 17.32
N GLY A 34 -13.31 -14.32 17.03
CA GLY A 34 -14.38 -14.06 18.00
C GLY A 34 -15.04 -15.35 18.51
N ALA A 35 -15.31 -16.30 17.61
CA ALA A 35 -15.81 -17.61 18.00
C ALA A 35 -14.83 -18.35 18.91
N GLY A 36 -13.53 -18.29 18.61
CA GLY A 36 -12.48 -18.85 19.46
C GLY A 36 -12.42 -18.22 20.86
N VAL A 37 -12.45 -16.88 20.92
CA VAL A 37 -12.45 -16.13 22.20
C VAL A 37 -13.71 -16.45 23.00
N PHE A 38 -14.87 -16.54 22.35
CA PHE A 38 -16.13 -16.90 23.01
C PHE A 38 -16.07 -18.33 23.57
N ALA A 39 -15.63 -19.31 22.78
CA ALA A 39 -15.46 -20.68 23.24
C ALA A 39 -14.50 -20.77 24.42
N PHE A 40 -13.39 -20.05 24.37
CA PHE A 40 -12.45 -19.93 25.48
C PHE A 40 -13.11 -19.36 26.75
N ALA A 41 -13.84 -18.25 26.63
CA ALA A 41 -14.51 -17.62 27.76
C ALA A 41 -15.55 -18.55 28.40
N VAL A 42 -16.32 -19.31 27.59
CA VAL A 42 -17.29 -20.30 28.08
C VAL A 42 -16.59 -21.46 28.80
N ALA A 43 -15.48 -21.96 28.27
CA ALA A 43 -14.72 -23.02 28.90
C ALA A 43 -14.16 -22.59 30.27
N GLN A 44 -13.68 -21.35 30.38
CA GLN A 44 -13.20 -20.77 31.62
C GLN A 44 -14.32 -20.59 32.66
N GLY A 45 -15.49 -20.16 32.25
CA GLY A 45 -16.67 -20.04 33.14
C GLY A 45 -17.12 -21.35 33.76
N ARG A 46 -16.90 -22.47 33.05
CA ARG A 46 -17.18 -23.83 33.55
C ARG A 46 -16.12 -24.36 34.52
N ALA A 47 -14.90 -23.84 34.45
CA ALA A 47 -13.77 -24.35 35.24
C ALA A 47 -13.68 -23.72 36.66
N GLY A 48 -14.56 -22.78 36.99
CA GLY A 48 -14.60 -22.16 38.32
C GLY A 48 -14.04 -20.72 38.38
N ALA A 49 -14.45 -19.99 39.39
CA ALA A 49 -14.44 -18.52 39.47
C ALA A 49 -13.07 -17.79 39.42
N GLY A 50 -11.96 -18.47 39.38
CA GLY A 50 -10.66 -17.80 39.43
C GLY A 50 -10.18 -17.13 38.14
N LEU A 51 -10.78 -17.44 37.00
CA LEU A 51 -10.24 -17.08 35.68
C LEU A 51 -11.17 -16.21 34.83
N GLN A 52 -12.24 -15.66 35.40
CA GLN A 52 -13.22 -14.85 34.67
C GLN A 52 -12.60 -13.58 34.04
N TRP A 53 -11.59 -12.98 34.71
CA TRP A 53 -10.93 -11.78 34.22
C TRP A 53 -10.16 -12.01 32.93
N THR A 54 -9.59 -13.21 32.72
CA THR A 54 -8.86 -13.53 31.48
C THR A 54 -9.79 -13.61 30.29
N GLY A 55 -11.01 -14.17 30.46
CA GLY A 55 -12.03 -14.19 29.42
C GLY A 55 -12.53 -12.79 29.06
N VAL A 56 -12.73 -11.94 30.06
CA VAL A 56 -13.14 -10.53 29.84
C VAL A 56 -12.05 -9.76 29.12
N LEU A 57 -10.78 -9.90 29.54
CA LEU A 57 -9.65 -9.25 28.87
C LEU A 57 -9.47 -9.71 27.42
N ALA A 58 -9.59 -11.02 27.18
CA ALA A 58 -9.51 -11.57 25.82
C ALA A 58 -10.64 -11.02 24.92
N LEU A 59 -11.86 -10.94 25.44
CA LEU A 59 -12.98 -10.37 24.72
C LEU A 59 -12.77 -8.87 24.44
N ALA A 60 -12.34 -8.11 25.43
CA ALA A 60 -12.05 -6.69 25.27
C ALA A 60 -10.96 -6.44 24.23
N ALA A 61 -9.86 -7.20 24.30
CA ALA A 61 -8.78 -7.12 23.31
C ALA A 61 -9.26 -7.45 21.90
N TRP A 62 -10.08 -8.49 21.75
CA TRP A 62 -10.67 -8.85 20.47
C TRP A 62 -11.59 -7.76 19.91
N VAL A 63 -12.45 -7.16 20.74
CA VAL A 63 -13.33 -6.04 20.34
C VAL A 63 -12.49 -4.86 19.87
N ILE A 64 -11.47 -4.46 20.64
CA ILE A 64 -10.58 -3.35 20.29
C ILE A 64 -9.88 -3.64 18.95
N ALA A 65 -9.30 -4.83 18.79
CA ALA A 65 -8.61 -5.22 17.55
C ALA A 65 -9.56 -5.18 16.34
N SER A 66 -10.79 -5.69 16.50
CA SER A 66 -11.81 -5.69 15.44
C SER A 66 -12.24 -4.26 15.07
N LEU A 67 -12.42 -3.38 16.06
CA LEU A 67 -12.74 -1.97 15.83
C LEU A 67 -11.59 -1.24 15.15
N CYS A 68 -10.34 -1.50 15.54
CA CYS A 68 -9.16 -0.94 14.88
C CYS A 68 -9.05 -1.39 13.41
N ALA A 69 -9.30 -2.68 13.15
CA ALA A 69 -9.28 -3.22 11.78
C ALA A 69 -10.40 -2.62 10.92
N LEU A 70 -11.60 -2.48 11.46
CA LEU A 70 -12.74 -1.84 10.78
C LEU A 70 -12.45 -0.36 10.51
N ARG A 71 -11.90 0.37 11.49
CA ARG A 71 -11.51 1.76 11.32
C ARG A 71 -10.43 1.90 10.26
N TYR A 72 -9.41 1.03 10.26
CA TYR A 72 -8.36 1.02 9.24
C TYR A 72 -8.96 0.86 7.84
N TRP A 73 -9.86 -0.11 7.66
CA TRP A 73 -10.55 -0.31 6.39
C TRP A 73 -11.40 0.91 6.00
N TRP A 74 -12.11 1.50 6.98
CA TRP A 74 -12.95 2.68 6.72
C TRP A 74 -12.13 3.91 6.31
N CYS A 75 -10.95 4.08 6.89
CA CYS A 75 -10.03 5.17 6.58
C CYS A 75 -9.08 4.88 5.41
N ALA A 76 -9.23 3.72 4.75
CA ALA A 76 -8.38 3.36 3.62
C ALA A 76 -8.51 4.42 2.51
N PRO A 77 -7.39 4.94 1.99
CA PRO A 77 -7.41 5.98 0.98
C PRO A 77 -7.98 5.46 -0.33
N SER A 78 -8.65 6.37 -1.06
CA SER A 78 -9.12 6.12 -2.42
C SER A 78 -8.62 7.22 -3.34
N GLY A 79 -8.32 6.84 -4.60
CA GLY A 79 -7.74 7.77 -5.54
C GLY A 79 -7.28 7.09 -6.83
N GLU A 80 -6.36 7.75 -7.50
CA GLU A 80 -5.74 7.27 -8.73
C GLU A 80 -4.21 7.31 -8.62
N LEU A 81 -3.57 6.23 -9.01
CA LEU A 81 -2.13 6.15 -9.21
C LEU A 81 -1.86 6.43 -10.68
N VAL A 82 -1.05 7.42 -10.97
CA VAL A 82 -0.78 7.90 -12.34
C VAL A 82 0.70 7.73 -12.65
N TRP A 83 0.99 7.13 -13.78
CA TRP A 83 2.27 7.09 -14.43
C TRP A 83 2.16 7.85 -15.77
N ASP A 84 2.92 8.92 -15.95
CA ASP A 84 2.89 9.75 -17.17
C ASP A 84 3.96 9.36 -18.21
N GLY A 85 4.79 8.37 -17.90
CA GLY A 85 5.94 7.96 -18.72
C GLY A 85 7.28 8.48 -18.18
N GLN A 86 7.27 9.44 -17.25
CA GLN A 86 8.47 10.03 -16.64
C GLN A 86 8.43 9.98 -15.11
N GLY A 87 7.26 10.23 -14.51
CA GLY A 87 7.08 10.32 -13.08
C GLY A 87 5.81 9.64 -12.59
N TRP A 88 5.80 9.36 -11.29
CA TRP A 88 4.65 8.83 -10.59
C TRP A 88 3.97 9.94 -9.80
N ALA A 89 2.65 9.96 -9.84
CA ALA A 89 1.81 10.84 -9.02
C ALA A 89 0.62 10.08 -8.44
N ILE A 90 0.11 10.54 -7.32
CA ILE A 90 -1.13 10.05 -6.71
C ILE A 90 -2.09 11.20 -6.61
N HIS A 91 -3.32 10.95 -7.06
CA HIS A 91 -4.47 11.80 -6.84
C HIS A 91 -5.36 11.13 -5.81
N PHE A 92 -5.43 11.64 -4.59
CA PHE A 92 -6.42 11.18 -3.61
C PHE A 92 -7.74 11.89 -3.87
N VAL A 93 -8.84 11.18 -3.64
CA VAL A 93 -10.19 11.78 -3.77
C VAL A 93 -10.41 12.91 -2.73
N ALA A 94 -9.65 12.87 -1.62
CA ALA A 94 -9.73 13.87 -0.57
C ALA A 94 -8.89 15.13 -0.84
N ASP A 95 -7.93 15.07 -1.76
CA ASP A 95 -7.00 16.14 -2.05
C ASP A 95 -7.27 16.72 -3.45
N GLU A 96 -7.26 18.04 -3.58
CA GLU A 96 -7.49 18.71 -4.87
C GLU A 96 -6.27 18.64 -5.79
N GLU A 97 -5.06 18.53 -5.23
CA GLU A 97 -3.82 18.54 -6.01
C GLU A 97 -3.16 17.17 -6.07
N PRO A 98 -2.57 16.83 -7.24
CA PRO A 98 -1.80 15.60 -7.39
C PRO A 98 -0.51 15.66 -6.56
N LEU A 99 -0.26 14.62 -5.81
CA LEU A 99 0.97 14.46 -5.04
C LEU A 99 2.01 13.71 -5.87
N ALA A 100 3.08 14.41 -6.26
CA ALA A 100 4.20 13.78 -6.94
C ALA A 100 4.95 12.82 -6.01
N LEU A 101 5.30 11.65 -6.54
CA LEU A 101 6.09 10.65 -5.83
C LEU A 101 7.58 10.88 -6.08
N ARG A 102 8.40 10.56 -5.10
CA ARG A 102 9.87 10.63 -5.23
C ARG A 102 10.45 9.56 -6.17
N GLY A 103 9.68 8.54 -6.46
CA GLY A 103 10.12 7.43 -7.30
C GLY A 103 9.01 6.42 -7.52
N PRO A 104 9.31 5.27 -8.12
CA PRO A 104 8.32 4.23 -8.35
C PRO A 104 7.76 3.72 -7.02
N PRO A 105 6.47 3.35 -6.99
CA PRO A 105 5.88 2.68 -5.85
C PRO A 105 6.63 1.38 -5.55
N GLN A 106 6.98 1.15 -4.28
CA GLN A 106 7.64 -0.08 -3.86
C GLN A 106 6.61 -1.20 -3.68
N VAL A 107 6.77 -2.29 -4.40
CA VAL A 107 5.92 -3.46 -4.25
C VAL A 107 6.34 -4.22 -3.00
N LEU A 108 5.42 -4.38 -2.06
CA LEU A 108 5.63 -5.12 -0.82
C LEU A 108 5.12 -6.54 -0.94
N VAL A 109 3.94 -6.72 -1.55
CA VAL A 109 3.32 -8.01 -1.80
C VAL A 109 2.73 -8.02 -3.20
N ASP A 110 3.06 -9.04 -3.99
CA ASP A 110 2.50 -9.32 -5.30
C ASP A 110 1.79 -10.68 -5.28
N MET A 111 0.47 -10.65 -5.40
CA MET A 111 -0.38 -11.84 -5.47
C MET A 111 -1.01 -12.01 -6.88
N GLN A 112 -0.36 -11.51 -7.93
CA GLN A 112 -0.83 -11.52 -9.32
C GLN A 112 -2.15 -10.75 -9.56
N ALA A 113 -3.18 -10.97 -8.75
CA ALA A 113 -4.47 -10.28 -8.81
C ALA A 113 -4.52 -9.05 -7.90
N TRP A 114 -3.61 -8.94 -6.95
CA TRP A 114 -3.49 -7.86 -5.99
C TRP A 114 -2.05 -7.43 -5.83
N LEU A 115 -1.84 -6.12 -5.72
CA LEU A 115 -0.55 -5.52 -5.40
C LEU A 115 -0.70 -4.66 -4.16
N TRP A 116 0.12 -4.90 -3.16
CA TRP A 116 0.28 -3.99 -2.04
C TRP A 116 1.54 -3.18 -2.25
N VAL A 117 1.37 -1.88 -2.43
CA VAL A 117 2.47 -0.97 -2.76
C VAL A 117 2.61 0.13 -1.72
N MET A 118 3.84 0.53 -1.48
CA MET A 118 4.17 1.69 -0.67
C MET A 118 4.66 2.81 -1.59
N ALA A 119 3.98 3.94 -1.54
CA ALA A 119 4.34 5.15 -2.25
C ALA A 119 4.95 6.17 -1.29
N VAL A 120 6.08 6.78 -1.69
CA VAL A 120 6.76 7.81 -0.90
C VAL A 120 6.55 9.16 -1.59
N HIS A 121 5.89 10.07 -0.90
CA HIS A 121 5.62 11.43 -1.38
C HIS A 121 6.85 12.35 -1.27
N GLY A 122 6.77 13.52 -1.90
CA GLY A 122 7.83 14.53 -1.88
C GLY A 122 8.25 14.97 -0.47
N ASP A 123 7.31 15.01 0.47
CA ASP A 123 7.47 15.37 1.89
C ASP A 123 7.88 14.18 2.80
N LEU A 124 8.32 13.06 2.22
CA LEU A 124 8.69 11.82 2.91
C LEU A 124 7.52 11.07 3.57
N ARG A 125 6.29 11.52 3.41
CA ARG A 125 5.12 10.75 3.83
C ARG A 125 5.02 9.47 3.03
N ARG A 126 4.58 8.41 3.68
CA ARG A 126 4.36 7.09 3.07
C ARG A 126 2.88 6.81 3.01
N SER A 127 2.42 6.40 1.83
CA SER A 127 1.06 5.91 1.64
C SER A 127 1.08 4.45 1.21
N TRP A 128 0.24 3.68 1.87
CA TRP A 128 0.07 2.25 1.61
C TRP A 128 -1.17 2.09 0.74
N ILE A 129 -1.00 1.52 -0.43
CA ILE A 129 -2.05 1.43 -1.43
C ILE A 129 -2.27 -0.02 -1.78
N TRP A 130 -3.53 -0.42 -1.78
CA TRP A 130 -3.98 -1.72 -2.22
C TRP A 130 -4.57 -1.60 -3.62
N LEU A 131 -3.96 -2.29 -4.59
CA LEU A 131 -4.36 -2.29 -5.99
C LEU A 131 -4.95 -3.66 -6.33
N GLU A 132 -6.10 -3.67 -7.00
CA GLU A 132 -6.83 -4.89 -7.36
C GLU A 132 -7.03 -4.96 -8.87
N ARG A 133 -6.66 -6.09 -9.49
CA ARG A 133 -6.87 -6.34 -10.91
C ARG A 133 -8.33 -6.19 -11.32
N SER A 134 -9.27 -6.60 -10.46
CA SER A 134 -10.71 -6.57 -10.73
C SER A 134 -11.26 -5.18 -11.04
N ARG A 135 -10.57 -4.12 -10.64
CA ARG A 135 -11.04 -2.74 -10.87
C ARG A 135 -10.82 -2.25 -12.30
N GLN A 136 -9.69 -2.60 -12.89
CA GLN A 136 -9.33 -2.23 -14.25
C GLN A 136 -8.49 -3.34 -14.89
N THR A 137 -9.12 -4.44 -15.23
CA THR A 137 -8.46 -5.65 -15.75
C THR A 137 -7.62 -5.38 -17.00
N GLU A 138 -8.10 -4.51 -17.90
CA GLU A 138 -7.42 -4.16 -19.16
C GLU A 138 -6.10 -3.42 -18.91
N ARG A 139 -6.07 -2.53 -17.91
CA ARG A 139 -4.88 -1.71 -17.57
C ARG A 139 -3.93 -2.38 -16.58
N TRP A 140 -4.32 -3.53 -16.03
CA TRP A 140 -3.52 -4.22 -15.02
C TRP A 140 -2.12 -4.62 -15.50
N GLY A 141 -2.03 -5.09 -16.75
CA GLY A 141 -0.74 -5.45 -17.35
C GLY A 141 0.18 -4.24 -17.55
N ASP A 142 -0.38 -3.10 -17.93
CA ASP A 142 0.36 -1.85 -18.12
C ASP A 142 0.82 -1.28 -16.78
N LEU A 143 -0.05 -1.30 -15.77
CA LEU A 143 0.31 -0.93 -14.41
C LEU A 143 1.48 -1.76 -13.87
N ARG A 144 1.40 -3.08 -13.98
CA ARG A 144 2.49 -3.95 -13.54
C ARG A 144 3.78 -3.65 -14.29
N ARG A 145 3.75 -3.49 -15.59
CA ARG A 145 4.92 -3.10 -16.38
C ARG A 145 5.52 -1.78 -15.91
N ALA A 146 4.68 -0.78 -15.64
CA ALA A 146 5.12 0.52 -15.16
C ALA A 146 5.76 0.43 -13.77
N VAL A 147 5.13 -0.30 -12.83
CA VAL A 147 5.64 -0.44 -11.46
C VAL A 147 6.97 -1.18 -11.40
N TYR A 148 7.16 -2.20 -12.26
CA TYR A 148 8.41 -2.98 -12.32
C TYR A 148 9.44 -2.40 -13.29
N SER A 149 9.07 -1.37 -14.08
CA SER A 149 10.03 -0.67 -14.94
C SER A 149 11.00 0.13 -14.07
N PRO A 150 12.32 0.02 -14.29
CA PRO A 150 13.27 0.83 -13.56
C PRO A 150 12.96 2.32 -13.83
N ALA A 151 12.67 3.06 -12.76
CA ALA A 151 12.51 4.49 -12.87
C ALA A 151 13.77 5.07 -13.51
N MET A 152 13.57 5.94 -14.49
CA MET A 152 14.66 6.74 -15.00
C MET A 152 15.10 7.61 -13.82
N GLN A 153 16.21 7.24 -13.16
CA GLN A 153 16.83 8.11 -12.18
C GLN A 153 17.15 9.39 -12.95
N VAL A 154 16.40 10.44 -12.67
CA VAL A 154 16.83 11.79 -13.07
C VAL A 154 18.18 11.96 -12.41
N ALA A 155 19.24 11.89 -13.21
CA ALA A 155 20.59 12.11 -12.74
C ALA A 155 20.57 13.51 -12.10
N THR A 156 20.63 13.54 -10.78
CA THR A 156 20.83 14.80 -10.05
C THR A 156 22.09 15.42 -10.65
N PRO A 157 22.06 16.68 -11.11
CA PRO A 157 23.22 17.34 -11.72
C PRO A 157 24.31 17.63 -10.69
N ALA A 158 24.66 16.66 -9.86
CA ALA A 158 25.75 16.74 -8.89
C ALA A 158 27.14 16.50 -9.52
N SER A 159 27.20 16.19 -10.81
CA SER A 159 28.47 15.94 -11.50
C SER A 159 29.07 17.19 -12.16
N LEU A 160 28.43 18.36 -12.03
CA LEU A 160 28.99 19.60 -12.58
C LEU A 160 29.86 20.37 -11.58
N PHE A 161 29.97 19.94 -10.35
CA PHE A 161 30.91 20.53 -9.40
C PHE A 161 32.13 19.63 -9.30
N ASN A 162 33.03 19.74 -10.29
CA ASN A 162 34.39 19.22 -10.21
C ASN A 162 35.30 20.31 -9.61
N PRO A 163 35.70 20.22 -8.32
CA PRO A 163 36.56 21.21 -7.69
C PRO A 163 38.03 21.04 -8.08
N ALA A 164 38.37 20.30 -9.13
CA ALA A 164 39.75 19.96 -9.49
C ALA A 164 40.36 20.81 -10.62
N GLN A 165 39.77 21.97 -11.00
CA GLN A 165 40.39 22.91 -11.92
C GLN A 165 40.71 24.23 -11.20
N GLY A 166 41.76 24.23 -10.42
CA GLY A 166 42.23 25.42 -9.73
C GLY A 166 43.53 25.19 -9.00
N ARG A 167 44.51 24.54 -9.65
CA ARG A 167 45.89 24.57 -9.24
C ARG A 167 46.78 24.45 -10.47
N GLU A 168 47.17 25.55 -11.00
CA GLU A 168 48.42 25.69 -11.72
C GLU A 168 49.17 26.88 -11.16
N PRO A 169 50.51 26.76 -11.12
CA PRO A 169 51.45 27.56 -10.31
C PRO A 169 51.67 28.99 -10.79
#